data_a733bc32b2b118eaf7e96ca534162c40
#
_entry.id   a733bc32b2b118eaf7e96ca534162c40
#
_cell.length_a   1.000
_cell.length_b   1.000
_cell.length_c   1.000
_cell.angle_alpha   90.00
_cell.angle_beta   90.00
_cell.angle_gamma   90.00
#
_symmetry.space_group_name_H-M   'P 1'
#
loop_
_entity.id
_entity.type
_entity.pdbx_description
1 polymer ?
#
loop_
_entity_poly.entity_id
_entity_poly.type
_entity_poly.pdbx_seq_one_letter_code
_entity_poly.pdbx_strand_id
1 'polypeptide(L)'
;MYRKEDIDDIKKNIKKIEDNAMLIYKTNYEPTLTESKNVYNYILEFIKSRKRIIYGGWAQNELIKNKNKDEGFYKEVDTPDVEFYSYEPIKDAVELADFLKSKIKTHISVGGGIHEGTYKIFVNFVNYCDISYLAKNICDRCLKLELNGLVYTHPMFLYIDIFRVFTDPLTSFWRLEKSFTRFIKMNRYYPITEPSNKNFQIKKTDNEIINKIRKNIIHNSKLIVIGKYAYNYYIQKVNEKKIDIDYYELISTNYTDDTKNINKKLEKLFPNNKISYKKYYPFFEFFDKRTEYYCDNILVLKIYGNNDRCIVHHESTKKKCLFGSYQLIYLYLLSNYNYHIINKNTSEDNNYLLMLYNINKAKNSYLDKHNKNVLDKTPFEEFIIKCIGMPHDPVRAARLDMTAKYKKGLRPNFKYEPSGNPIKIPEFKFSNSSGNQII
;
A
#
# COMPACT_ATOMS: atom_id res chain seq x y z
N MET A 1 43.07 -25.04 2.10
CA MET A 1 42.95 -24.29 3.37
C MET A 1 41.92 -24.95 4.28
N TYR A 2 40.72 -25.27 3.78
CA TYR A 2 39.69 -25.98 4.55
C TYR A 2 39.50 -27.40 4.01
N ARG A 3 39.34 -28.40 4.88
CA ARG A 3 38.90 -29.74 4.49
C ARG A 3 37.41 -29.68 4.10
N LYS A 4 36.93 -30.70 3.39
CA LYS A 4 35.54 -30.75 2.92
C LYS A 4 34.54 -30.71 4.09
N GLU A 5 34.81 -31.44 5.15
CA GLU A 5 34.02 -31.52 6.38
C GLU A 5 33.95 -30.14 7.05
N ASP A 6 35.08 -29.41 7.13
CA ASP A 6 35.14 -28.06 7.72
C ASP A 6 34.25 -27.08 6.91
N ILE A 7 34.22 -27.21 5.59
CA ILE A 7 33.37 -26.35 4.74
C ILE A 7 31.89 -26.58 5.02
N ASP A 8 31.48 -27.84 5.13
CA ASP A 8 30.08 -28.21 5.39
C ASP A 8 29.64 -27.76 6.81
N ASP A 9 30.49 -27.94 7.81
CA ASP A 9 30.24 -27.48 9.16
C ASP A 9 30.20 -25.96 9.27
N ILE A 10 31.10 -25.25 8.61
CA ILE A 10 31.06 -23.77 8.57
C ILE A 10 29.77 -23.30 7.92
N LYS A 11 29.40 -23.82 6.74
CA LYS A 11 28.16 -23.45 6.04
C LYS A 11 26.93 -23.68 6.89
N LYS A 12 26.87 -24.78 7.63
CA LYS A 12 25.76 -25.13 8.53
C LYS A 12 25.67 -24.16 9.72
N ASN A 13 26.81 -23.69 10.22
CA ASN A 13 26.87 -22.87 11.42
C ASN A 13 27.11 -21.38 11.18
N ILE A 14 27.36 -20.97 9.93
CA ILE A 14 27.75 -19.58 9.62
C ILE A 14 26.74 -18.55 10.18
N LYS A 15 25.45 -18.85 10.04
CA LYS A 15 24.39 -17.96 10.55
C LYS A 15 24.42 -17.82 12.08
N LYS A 16 24.70 -18.90 12.80
CA LYS A 16 24.86 -18.87 14.26
C LYS A 16 26.09 -18.08 14.69
N ILE A 17 27.17 -18.19 13.91
CA ILE A 17 28.41 -17.42 14.14
C ILE A 17 28.13 -15.93 13.94
N GLU A 18 27.45 -15.55 12.86
CA GLU A 18 27.06 -14.17 12.59
C GLU A 18 26.15 -13.61 13.69
N ASP A 19 25.13 -14.36 14.11
CA ASP A 19 24.18 -13.95 15.14
C ASP A 19 24.90 -13.75 16.49
N ASN A 20 25.84 -14.64 16.86
CA ASN A 20 26.65 -14.49 18.07
C ASN A 20 27.59 -13.29 18.00
N ALA A 21 28.28 -13.11 16.89
CA ALA A 21 29.16 -11.96 16.69
C ALA A 21 28.38 -10.64 16.76
N MET A 22 27.21 -10.58 16.12
CA MET A 22 26.32 -9.42 16.17
C MET A 22 25.83 -9.13 17.59
N LEU A 23 25.47 -10.17 18.37
CA LEU A 23 25.06 -10.01 19.75
C LEU A 23 26.16 -9.39 20.60
N ILE A 24 27.42 -9.92 20.49
CA ILE A 24 28.58 -9.39 21.21
C ILE A 24 28.84 -7.95 20.79
N TYR A 25 28.82 -7.65 19.48
CA TYR A 25 29.01 -6.31 18.96
C TYR A 25 27.98 -5.34 19.55
N LYS A 26 26.70 -5.65 19.44
CA LYS A 26 25.59 -4.80 19.94
C LYS A 26 25.54 -4.66 21.46
N THR A 27 26.18 -5.57 22.19
CA THR A 27 26.27 -5.47 23.66
C THR A 27 27.37 -4.53 24.11
N ASN A 28 28.48 -4.46 23.36
CA ASN A 28 29.70 -3.79 23.79
C ASN A 28 29.99 -2.47 23.06
N TYR A 29 29.41 -2.26 21.86
CA TYR A 29 29.69 -1.09 21.03
C TYR A 29 28.44 -0.23 20.84
N GLU A 30 28.63 1.09 20.86
CA GLU A 30 27.54 2.07 20.66
C GLU A 30 26.96 2.07 19.22
N PRO A 31 25.62 2.17 19.08
CA PRO A 31 24.65 2.16 20.17
C PRO A 31 24.47 0.75 20.75
N THR A 32 24.63 0.61 22.05
CA THR A 32 24.38 -0.65 22.75
C THR A 32 22.90 -1.01 22.71
N LEU A 33 22.60 -2.30 23.04
CA LEU A 33 21.19 -2.75 23.13
C LEU A 33 20.41 -1.93 24.16
N THR A 34 21.03 -1.58 25.28
CA THR A 34 20.39 -0.77 26.33
C THR A 34 20.09 0.63 25.85
N GLU A 35 21.04 1.29 25.20
CA GLU A 35 20.83 2.62 24.60
C GLU A 35 19.75 2.59 23.54
N SER A 36 19.78 1.60 22.65
CA SER A 36 18.75 1.44 21.62
C SER A 36 17.36 1.24 22.23
N LYS A 37 17.22 0.40 23.27
CA LYS A 37 15.96 0.21 24.00
C LYS A 37 15.45 1.51 24.62
N ASN A 38 16.33 2.31 25.21
CA ASN A 38 15.96 3.60 25.78
C ASN A 38 15.43 4.56 24.70
N VAL A 39 16.10 4.63 23.55
CA VAL A 39 15.66 5.45 22.41
C VAL A 39 14.28 5.03 21.97
N TYR A 40 14.02 3.73 21.78
CA TYR A 40 12.69 3.23 21.42
C TYR A 40 11.63 3.57 22.46
N ASN A 41 11.91 3.43 23.74
CA ASN A 41 10.97 3.77 24.81
C ASN A 41 10.56 5.25 24.74
N TYR A 42 11.49 6.17 24.51
CA TYR A 42 11.19 7.59 24.36
C TYR A 42 10.40 7.88 23.10
N ILE A 43 10.72 7.23 21.97
CA ILE A 43 9.95 7.37 20.72
C ILE A 43 8.50 6.89 20.94
N LEU A 44 8.32 5.73 21.57
CA LEU A 44 6.98 5.18 21.84
C LEU A 44 6.20 6.02 22.85
N GLU A 45 6.87 6.63 23.85
CA GLU A 45 6.27 7.60 24.77
C GLU A 45 5.74 8.81 24.01
N PHE A 46 6.53 9.38 23.09
CA PHE A 46 6.10 10.49 22.25
C PHE A 46 4.91 10.10 21.36
N ILE A 47 4.97 8.97 20.66
CA ILE A 47 3.90 8.44 19.81
C ILE A 47 2.60 8.28 20.60
N LYS A 48 2.69 7.72 21.82
CA LYS A 48 1.56 7.51 22.72
C LYS A 48 0.95 8.85 23.15
N SER A 49 1.77 9.81 23.57
CA SER A 49 1.30 11.13 24.00
C SER A 49 0.58 11.91 22.89
N ARG A 50 1.00 11.73 21.65
CA ARG A 50 0.43 12.39 20.46
C ARG A 50 -0.67 11.57 19.79
N LYS A 51 -0.94 10.33 20.26
CA LYS A 51 -1.88 9.38 19.66
C LYS A 51 -1.64 9.18 18.16
N ARG A 52 -0.36 9.09 17.77
CA ARG A 52 0.02 8.83 16.38
C ARG A 52 -0.17 7.36 16.03
N ILE A 53 -0.36 7.06 14.74
CA ILE A 53 -0.69 5.71 14.26
C ILE A 53 0.58 5.04 13.78
N ILE A 54 1.00 3.98 14.42
CA ILE A 54 2.15 3.17 14.03
C ILE A 54 1.76 2.31 12.83
N TYR A 55 2.64 2.24 11.81
CA TYR A 55 2.44 1.46 10.60
C TYR A 55 3.69 0.65 10.23
N GLY A 56 3.70 0.06 9.05
CA GLY A 56 4.87 -0.58 8.46
C GLY A 56 5.33 -1.84 9.21
N GLY A 57 6.64 -2.06 9.19
CA GLY A 57 7.26 -3.26 9.75
C GLY A 57 7.10 -3.38 11.25
N TRP A 58 7.21 -2.28 11.97
CA TRP A 58 7.03 -2.28 13.42
C TRP A 58 5.59 -2.68 13.79
N ALA A 59 4.59 -2.09 13.15
CA ALA A 59 3.18 -2.45 13.40
C ALA A 59 2.92 -3.93 13.14
N GLN A 60 3.39 -4.45 12.00
CA GLN A 60 3.24 -5.87 11.66
C GLN A 60 3.84 -6.79 12.73
N ASN A 61 5.05 -6.49 13.18
CA ASN A 61 5.74 -7.26 14.21
C ASN A 61 4.96 -7.28 15.54
N GLU A 62 4.55 -6.11 16.02
CA GLU A 62 3.84 -5.99 17.30
C GLU A 62 2.44 -6.63 17.25
N LEU A 63 1.73 -6.51 16.13
CA LEU A 63 0.44 -7.17 15.92
C LEU A 63 0.59 -8.70 15.92
N ILE A 64 1.63 -9.25 15.31
CA ILE A 64 1.93 -10.68 15.34
C ILE A 64 2.28 -11.12 16.76
N LYS A 65 3.20 -10.41 17.44
CA LYS A 65 3.60 -10.70 18.82
C LYS A 65 2.45 -10.65 19.82
N ASN A 66 1.47 -9.79 19.59
CA ASN A 66 0.26 -9.74 20.41
C ASN A 66 -0.57 -11.03 20.34
N LYS A 67 -0.47 -11.77 19.23
CA LYS A 67 -1.13 -13.07 19.06
C LYS A 67 -0.23 -14.24 19.47
N ASN A 68 1.06 -14.17 19.11
CA ASN A 68 2.07 -15.15 19.49
C ASN A 68 3.44 -14.45 19.59
N LYS A 69 3.96 -14.38 20.81
CA LYS A 69 5.23 -13.68 21.12
C LYS A 69 6.42 -14.25 20.36
N ASP A 70 6.42 -15.56 20.12
CA ASP A 70 7.54 -16.27 19.50
C ASP A 70 7.58 -16.14 17.98
N GLU A 71 6.49 -15.64 17.36
CA GLU A 71 6.40 -15.44 15.90
C GLU A 71 6.78 -14.05 15.42
N GLY A 72 7.17 -13.14 16.30
CA GLY A 72 7.79 -11.88 15.93
C GLY A 72 8.96 -12.10 14.97
N PHE A 73 9.14 -11.20 14.02
CA PHE A 73 10.23 -11.35 13.04
C PHE A 73 11.41 -10.43 13.30
N TYR A 74 11.29 -9.48 14.22
CA TYR A 74 12.44 -8.72 14.72
C TYR A 74 13.05 -9.41 15.94
N LYS A 75 14.34 -9.63 15.87
CA LYS A 75 15.15 -10.16 16.98
C LYS A 75 15.49 -9.04 17.97
N GLU A 76 15.92 -9.39 19.17
CA GLU A 76 16.34 -8.41 20.18
C GLU A 76 17.50 -7.51 19.73
N VAL A 77 18.38 -8.06 18.88
CA VAL A 77 19.54 -7.36 18.33
C VAL A 77 19.22 -6.50 17.10
N ASP A 78 18.04 -6.62 16.53
CA ASP A 78 17.61 -5.81 15.41
C ASP A 78 17.34 -4.38 15.89
N THR A 79 17.63 -3.42 15.03
CA THR A 79 17.33 -2.00 15.27
C THR A 79 16.42 -1.49 14.15
N PRO A 80 15.16 -2.01 14.08
CA PRO A 80 14.21 -1.54 13.06
C PRO A 80 13.77 -0.12 13.35
N ASP A 81 13.53 0.65 12.32
CA ASP A 81 12.89 1.96 12.44
C ASP A 81 11.42 1.81 12.89
N VAL A 82 11.00 2.68 13.81
CA VAL A 82 9.60 2.82 14.19
C VAL A 82 8.93 3.72 13.16
N GLU A 83 7.92 3.22 12.49
CA GLU A 83 7.22 3.96 11.43
C GLU A 83 5.87 4.45 11.95
N PHE A 84 5.60 5.76 11.91
CA PHE A 84 4.30 6.29 12.29
C PHE A 84 3.78 7.37 11.34
N TYR A 85 2.46 7.47 11.23
CA TYR A 85 1.78 8.49 10.45
C TYR A 85 1.51 9.76 11.25
N SER A 86 1.70 10.90 10.58
CA SER A 86 1.38 12.22 11.09
C SER A 86 0.71 13.09 10.02
N TYR A 87 -0.23 13.91 10.41
CA TYR A 87 -0.77 14.98 9.54
C TYR A 87 0.06 16.27 9.60
N GLU A 88 1.02 16.36 10.55
CA GLU A 88 1.99 17.45 10.71
C GLU A 88 3.42 16.89 10.83
N PRO A 89 3.95 16.17 9.82
CA PRO A 89 5.14 15.35 9.98
C PRO A 89 6.41 16.15 10.29
N ILE A 90 6.55 17.36 9.77
CA ILE A 90 7.71 18.22 10.10
C ILE A 90 7.67 18.66 11.55
N LYS A 91 6.50 19.07 12.03
CA LYS A 91 6.29 19.48 13.42
C LYS A 91 6.58 18.34 14.38
N ASP A 92 6.02 17.17 14.13
CA ASP A 92 6.28 15.98 14.95
C ASP A 92 7.75 15.58 14.92
N ALA A 93 8.43 15.73 13.78
CA ALA A 93 9.85 15.41 13.66
C ALA A 93 10.74 16.36 14.49
N VAL A 94 10.45 17.66 14.47
CA VAL A 94 11.16 18.66 15.29
C VAL A 94 10.90 18.40 16.77
N GLU A 95 9.64 18.29 17.17
CA GLU A 95 9.25 18.08 18.57
C GLU A 95 9.80 16.76 19.13
N LEU A 96 9.80 15.67 18.33
CA LEU A 96 10.41 14.40 18.74
C LEU A 96 11.92 14.53 18.89
N ALA A 97 12.60 15.23 17.98
CA ALA A 97 14.03 15.44 18.08
C ALA A 97 14.41 16.26 19.33
N ASP A 98 13.67 17.34 19.64
CA ASP A 98 13.84 18.14 20.84
C ASP A 98 13.57 17.31 22.11
N PHE A 99 12.49 16.52 22.10
CA PHE A 99 12.17 15.62 23.22
C PHE A 99 13.29 14.60 23.45
N LEU A 100 13.80 13.94 22.40
CA LEU A 100 14.92 13.02 22.54
C LEU A 100 16.17 13.73 23.06
N LYS A 101 16.48 14.95 22.57
CA LYS A 101 17.63 15.73 23.04
C LYS A 101 17.55 16.06 24.53
N SER A 102 16.35 16.28 25.05
CA SER A 102 16.14 16.48 26.51
C SER A 102 16.40 15.23 27.35
N LYS A 103 16.35 14.04 26.74
CA LYS A 103 16.53 12.74 27.44
C LYS A 103 17.90 12.12 27.21
N ILE A 104 18.53 12.40 26.06
CA ILE A 104 19.74 11.74 25.59
C ILE A 104 20.78 12.78 25.23
N LYS A 105 22.05 12.59 25.68
CA LYS A 105 23.14 13.53 25.43
C LYS A 105 23.82 13.38 24.08
N THR A 106 23.47 12.37 23.28
CA THR A 106 24.11 12.09 21.99
C THR A 106 23.65 13.04 20.87
N HIS A 107 24.25 12.92 19.69
CA HIS A 107 23.84 13.65 18.50
C HIS A 107 22.47 13.19 18.02
N ILE A 108 21.56 14.15 17.77
CA ILE A 108 20.22 13.90 17.25
C ILE A 108 20.02 14.79 16.03
N SER A 109 19.48 14.23 14.96
CA SER A 109 19.17 14.98 13.75
C SER A 109 17.92 14.47 13.05
N VAL A 110 17.29 15.38 12.30
CA VAL A 110 16.15 15.09 11.43
C VAL A 110 16.59 15.26 9.99
N GLY A 111 16.22 14.34 9.13
CA GLY A 111 16.42 14.43 7.69
C GLY A 111 15.17 14.08 6.90
N GLY A 112 15.02 14.62 5.70
CA GLY A 112 13.96 14.19 4.79
C GLY A 112 14.22 12.76 4.27
N GLY A 113 13.18 11.96 4.15
CA GLY A 113 13.22 10.65 3.49
C GLY A 113 13.26 10.78 1.95
N ILE A 114 13.37 9.66 1.27
CA ILE A 114 13.32 9.60 -0.20
C ILE A 114 11.91 9.90 -0.71
N HIS A 115 10.89 9.43 0.02
CA HIS A 115 9.49 9.67 -0.32
C HIS A 115 9.04 11.03 0.21
N GLU A 116 8.28 11.76 -0.60
CA GLU A 116 7.70 13.03 -0.20
C GLU A 116 6.85 12.87 1.07
N GLY A 117 7.01 13.77 2.01
CA GLY A 117 6.28 13.73 3.28
C GLY A 117 6.81 12.75 4.31
N THR A 118 7.96 12.11 4.06
CA THR A 118 8.62 11.24 5.05
C THR A 118 9.83 11.94 5.66
N TYR A 119 9.95 11.90 6.97
CA TYR A 119 11.04 12.47 7.76
C TYR A 119 11.63 11.41 8.68
N LYS A 120 12.95 11.41 8.79
CA LYS A 120 13.72 10.41 9.53
C LYS A 120 14.36 11.03 10.77
N ILE A 121 14.30 10.31 11.87
CA ILE A 121 14.97 10.69 13.12
C ILE A 121 16.19 9.81 13.31
N PHE A 122 17.33 10.48 13.39
CA PHE A 122 18.62 9.83 13.64
C PHE A 122 19.09 10.13 15.07
N VAL A 123 19.51 9.09 15.76
CA VAL A 123 20.21 9.19 17.05
C VAL A 123 21.57 8.55 16.86
N ASN A 124 22.64 9.30 17.13
CA ASN A 124 24.01 8.88 16.85
C ASN A 124 24.20 8.30 15.43
N PHE A 125 23.62 9.00 14.43
CA PHE A 125 23.63 8.65 12.99
C PHE A 125 22.88 7.36 12.61
N VAL A 126 22.23 6.68 13.55
CA VAL A 126 21.38 5.52 13.30
C VAL A 126 19.92 5.98 13.13
N ASN A 127 19.25 5.52 12.08
CA ASN A 127 17.81 5.79 11.87
C ASN A 127 16.97 4.96 12.83
N TYR A 128 16.20 5.62 13.71
CA TYR A 128 15.32 4.97 14.67
C TYR A 128 13.83 5.16 14.36
N CYS A 129 13.48 6.19 13.57
CA CYS A 129 12.09 6.50 13.35
C CYS A 129 11.85 7.16 11.99
N ASP A 130 10.81 6.71 11.32
CA ASP A 130 10.30 7.31 10.09
C ASP A 130 8.90 7.89 10.35
N ILE A 131 8.73 9.17 10.06
CA ILE A 131 7.47 9.91 10.21
C ILE A 131 6.92 10.22 8.83
N SER A 132 5.80 9.60 8.47
CA SER A 132 5.21 9.80 7.14
C SER A 132 3.89 10.57 7.23
N TYR A 133 3.69 11.43 6.22
CA TYR A 133 2.45 12.18 6.12
C TYR A 133 1.25 11.28 5.87
N LEU A 134 0.20 11.49 6.64
CA LEU A 134 -1.14 10.95 6.37
C LEU A 134 -2.15 12.05 6.61
N ALA A 135 -3.01 12.33 5.64
CA ALA A 135 -4.00 13.39 5.75
C ALA A 135 -4.90 13.21 6.98
N LYS A 136 -5.24 14.31 7.66
CA LYS A 136 -5.98 14.28 8.93
C LYS A 136 -7.29 13.50 8.83
N ASN A 137 -8.06 13.68 7.74
CA ASN A 137 -9.31 12.96 7.51
C ASN A 137 -9.12 11.45 7.41
N ILE A 138 -7.98 10.98 6.89
CA ILE A 138 -7.64 9.56 6.84
C ILE A 138 -7.20 9.09 8.23
N CYS A 139 -6.32 9.84 8.90
CA CYS A 139 -5.92 9.55 10.28
C CYS A 139 -7.11 9.38 11.22
N ASP A 140 -8.12 10.24 11.10
CA ASP A 140 -9.28 10.22 11.99
C ASP A 140 -10.19 9.00 11.74
N ARG A 141 -10.27 8.52 10.50
CA ARG A 141 -11.30 7.55 10.06
C ARG A 141 -10.81 6.18 9.63
N CYS A 142 -9.51 6.00 9.36
CA CYS A 142 -8.99 4.68 8.99
C CYS A 142 -9.16 3.67 10.13
N LEU A 143 -9.26 2.40 9.78
CA LEU A 143 -9.30 1.30 10.75
C LEU A 143 -8.00 1.24 11.55
N LYS A 144 -8.12 1.06 12.85
CA LYS A 144 -7.01 1.02 13.81
C LYS A 144 -7.20 -0.09 14.82
N LEU A 145 -6.09 -0.52 15.41
CA LEU A 145 -6.07 -1.40 16.57
C LEU A 145 -5.30 -0.71 17.70
N GLU A 146 -5.79 -0.83 18.90
CA GLU A 146 -5.10 -0.31 20.09
C GLU A 146 -4.50 -1.45 20.89
N LEU A 147 -3.19 -1.38 21.16
CA LEU A 147 -2.47 -2.34 21.98
C LEU A 147 -1.55 -1.58 22.96
N ASN A 148 -1.68 -1.88 24.26
CA ASN A 148 -0.87 -1.28 25.31
C ASN A 148 -0.86 0.27 25.32
N GLY A 149 -1.97 0.87 24.89
CA GLY A 149 -2.13 2.31 24.78
C GLY A 149 -1.42 2.95 23.58
N LEU A 150 -0.93 2.16 22.63
CA LEU A 150 -0.41 2.58 21.32
C LEU A 150 -1.42 2.24 20.24
N VAL A 151 -1.52 3.10 19.24
CA VAL A 151 -2.45 2.95 18.11
C VAL A 151 -1.70 2.43 16.89
N TYR A 152 -2.19 1.34 16.33
CA TYR A 152 -1.61 0.67 15.17
C TYR A 152 -2.56 0.71 13.98
N THR A 153 -2.02 0.79 12.78
CA THR A 153 -2.78 0.61 11.54
C THR A 153 -3.37 -0.79 11.49
N HIS A 154 -4.64 -0.90 11.12
CA HIS A 154 -5.32 -2.19 10.99
C HIS A 154 -4.69 -3.08 9.90
N PRO A 155 -4.63 -4.41 10.07
CA PRO A 155 -4.07 -5.32 9.05
C PRO A 155 -4.62 -5.14 7.64
N MET A 156 -5.92 -4.89 7.49
CA MET A 156 -6.54 -4.63 6.18
C MET A 156 -5.96 -3.41 5.45
N PHE A 157 -5.44 -2.43 6.18
CA PHE A 157 -4.72 -1.30 5.62
C PHE A 157 -3.27 -1.70 5.27
N LEU A 158 -2.58 -2.41 6.18
CA LEU A 158 -1.20 -2.88 5.97
C LEU A 158 -1.07 -3.84 4.79
N TYR A 159 -2.10 -4.62 4.47
CA TYR A 159 -2.10 -5.51 3.32
C TYR A 159 -2.02 -4.76 1.98
N ILE A 160 -2.47 -3.51 1.90
CA ILE A 160 -2.38 -2.70 0.68
C ILE A 160 -0.91 -2.56 0.26
N ASP A 161 -0.01 -2.21 1.19
CA ASP A 161 1.42 -2.07 0.89
C ASP A 161 2.05 -3.39 0.45
N ILE A 162 1.64 -4.49 1.07
CA ILE A 162 2.13 -5.82 0.71
C ILE A 162 1.69 -6.18 -0.71
N PHE A 163 0.41 -5.99 -1.04
CA PHE A 163 -0.10 -6.29 -2.38
C PHE A 163 0.43 -5.33 -3.44
N ARG A 164 0.79 -4.09 -3.08
CA ARG A 164 1.52 -3.18 -3.99
C ARG A 164 2.86 -3.77 -4.41
N VAL A 165 3.60 -4.39 -3.47
CA VAL A 165 4.85 -5.09 -3.78
C VAL A 165 4.59 -6.29 -4.70
N PHE A 166 3.54 -7.07 -4.45
CA PHE A 166 3.22 -8.26 -5.23
C PHE A 166 2.76 -7.94 -6.66
N THR A 167 2.15 -6.78 -6.86
CA THR A 167 1.65 -6.34 -8.18
C THR A 167 2.66 -5.52 -8.98
N ASP A 168 3.82 -5.24 -8.41
CA ASP A 168 4.91 -4.52 -9.08
C ASP A 168 6.25 -5.24 -8.88
N PRO A 169 6.39 -6.49 -9.38
CA PRO A 169 7.58 -7.28 -9.15
C PRO A 169 8.84 -6.72 -9.82
N LEU A 170 8.70 -5.91 -10.88
CA LEU A 170 9.84 -5.34 -11.60
C LEU A 170 10.60 -4.28 -10.80
N THR A 171 9.88 -3.46 -10.03
CA THR A 171 10.50 -2.40 -9.21
C THR A 171 10.58 -2.76 -7.73
N SER A 172 9.94 -3.87 -7.33
CA SER A 172 9.87 -4.31 -5.93
C SER A 172 10.45 -5.71 -5.67
N PHE A 173 11.16 -6.32 -6.65
CA PHE A 173 11.66 -7.70 -6.56
C PHE A 173 12.46 -7.98 -5.28
N TRP A 174 13.25 -7.03 -4.83
CA TRP A 174 14.07 -7.13 -3.62
C TRP A 174 13.27 -7.10 -2.29
N ARG A 175 11.97 -6.80 -2.36
CA ARG A 175 11.04 -6.81 -1.22
C ARG A 175 10.15 -8.06 -1.18
N LEU A 176 10.07 -8.86 -2.26
CA LEU A 176 9.09 -9.93 -2.40
C LEU A 176 9.15 -10.94 -1.26
N GLU A 177 10.33 -11.49 -0.98
CA GLU A 177 10.53 -12.48 0.08
C GLU A 177 10.11 -11.95 1.45
N LYS A 178 10.61 -10.78 1.81
CA LYS A 178 10.29 -10.09 3.08
C LYS A 178 8.78 -9.84 3.21
N SER A 179 8.15 -9.31 2.15
CA SER A 179 6.73 -8.99 2.17
C SER A 179 5.86 -10.24 2.23
N PHE A 180 6.24 -11.30 1.51
CA PHE A 180 5.53 -12.56 1.52
C PHE A 180 5.59 -13.25 2.89
N THR A 181 6.78 -13.34 3.49
CA THR A 181 6.97 -13.91 4.84
C THR A 181 6.13 -13.16 5.89
N ARG A 182 6.11 -11.84 5.83
CA ARG A 182 5.29 -11.01 6.74
C ARG A 182 3.80 -11.19 6.49
N PHE A 183 3.39 -11.25 5.23
CA PHE A 183 1.99 -11.49 4.85
C PHE A 183 1.47 -12.81 5.38
N ILE A 184 2.22 -13.93 5.23
CA ILE A 184 1.81 -15.24 5.73
C ILE A 184 1.55 -15.18 7.23
N LYS A 185 2.47 -14.60 8.01
CA LYS A 185 2.34 -14.47 9.46
C LYS A 185 1.15 -13.59 9.84
N MET A 186 1.02 -12.41 9.20
CA MET A 186 -0.10 -11.51 9.46
C MET A 186 -1.45 -12.16 9.10
N ASN A 187 -1.55 -12.79 7.93
CA ASN A 187 -2.80 -13.41 7.47
C ASN A 187 -3.23 -14.61 8.31
N ARG A 188 -2.29 -15.31 8.96
CA ARG A 188 -2.60 -16.38 9.91
C ARG A 188 -3.39 -15.87 11.11
N TYR A 189 -3.04 -14.71 11.63
CA TYR A 189 -3.65 -14.13 12.83
C TYR A 189 -4.75 -13.12 12.55
N TYR A 190 -4.75 -12.53 11.38
CA TYR A 190 -5.70 -11.51 10.95
C TYR A 190 -6.23 -11.81 9.54
N PRO A 191 -6.82 -13.01 9.32
CA PRO A 191 -7.38 -13.37 8.02
C PRO A 191 -8.56 -12.47 7.66
N ILE A 192 -8.82 -12.35 6.36
CA ILE A 192 -10.07 -11.76 5.91
C ILE A 192 -11.19 -12.79 6.12
N THR A 193 -12.10 -12.45 7.03
CA THR A 193 -13.21 -13.31 7.41
C THR A 193 -14.47 -12.96 6.63
N GLU A 194 -15.40 -13.90 6.56
CA GLU A 194 -16.72 -13.67 5.96
C GLU A 194 -17.47 -12.58 6.74
N PRO A 195 -17.95 -11.53 6.08
CA PRO A 195 -18.70 -10.49 6.76
C PRO A 195 -20.07 -11.00 7.23
N SER A 196 -20.61 -10.38 8.27
CA SER A 196 -21.93 -10.75 8.83
C SER A 196 -23.06 -10.58 7.80
N ASN A 197 -23.03 -9.49 7.03
CA ASN A 197 -23.97 -9.31 5.93
C ASN A 197 -23.42 -9.97 4.66
N LYS A 198 -24.05 -11.09 4.26
CA LYS A 198 -23.66 -11.89 3.10
C LYS A 198 -24.33 -11.44 1.78
N ASN A 199 -25.10 -10.36 1.80
CA ASN A 199 -25.83 -9.88 0.65
C ASN A 199 -25.14 -8.67 0.03
N PHE A 200 -24.94 -8.72 -1.28
CA PHE A 200 -24.48 -7.57 -2.04
C PHE A 200 -25.58 -6.51 -2.14
N GLN A 201 -25.22 -5.28 -1.85
CA GLN A 201 -26.09 -4.11 -1.98
C GLN A 201 -25.65 -3.29 -3.19
N ILE A 202 -26.04 -3.71 -4.39
CA ILE A 202 -25.64 -3.08 -5.64
C ILE A 202 -26.82 -2.29 -6.21
N LYS A 203 -26.59 -1.03 -6.53
CA LYS A 203 -27.58 -0.18 -7.19
C LYS A 203 -27.79 -0.69 -8.62
N LYS A 204 -29.04 -0.85 -9.00
CA LYS A 204 -29.36 -1.29 -10.35
C LYS A 204 -29.15 -0.13 -11.33
N THR A 205 -28.26 -0.32 -12.28
CA THR A 205 -28.06 0.60 -13.41
C THR A 205 -28.71 0.01 -14.66
N ASP A 206 -29.10 0.87 -15.60
CA ASP A 206 -29.69 0.42 -16.87
C ASP A 206 -28.73 -0.53 -17.61
N ASN A 207 -29.20 -1.74 -17.86
CA ASN A 207 -28.43 -2.78 -18.54
C ASN A 207 -28.03 -2.36 -19.97
N GLU A 208 -28.80 -1.52 -20.64
CA GLU A 208 -28.47 -1.03 -21.98
C GLU A 208 -27.24 -0.14 -21.94
N ILE A 209 -27.19 0.82 -21.00
CA ILE A 209 -26.03 1.71 -20.79
C ILE A 209 -24.77 0.88 -20.49
N ILE A 210 -24.85 -0.03 -19.53
CA ILE A 210 -23.73 -0.91 -19.13
C ILE A 210 -23.27 -1.78 -20.31
N ASN A 211 -24.18 -2.33 -21.10
CA ASN A 211 -23.81 -3.15 -22.26
C ASN A 211 -23.19 -2.33 -23.40
N LYS A 212 -23.67 -1.11 -23.67
CA LYS A 212 -23.08 -0.20 -24.67
C LYS A 212 -21.65 0.19 -24.27
N ILE A 213 -21.42 0.55 -23.02
CA ILE A 213 -20.06 0.87 -22.49
C ILE A 213 -19.15 -0.34 -22.66
N ARG A 214 -19.58 -1.53 -22.26
CA ARG A 214 -18.77 -2.75 -22.39
C ARG A 214 -18.34 -2.99 -23.84
N LYS A 215 -19.28 -2.93 -24.78
CA LYS A 215 -19.01 -3.22 -26.19
C LYS A 215 -18.12 -2.18 -26.86
N ASN A 216 -18.28 -0.89 -26.57
CA ASN A 216 -17.66 0.18 -27.31
C ASN A 216 -16.43 0.82 -26.64
N ILE A 217 -16.28 0.65 -25.30
CA ILE A 217 -15.17 1.24 -24.55
C ILE A 217 -14.22 0.17 -24.04
N ILE A 218 -14.73 -0.94 -23.51
CA ILE A 218 -13.92 -1.95 -22.84
C ILE A 218 -13.40 -3.01 -23.80
N HIS A 219 -14.27 -3.56 -24.65
CA HIS A 219 -13.85 -4.60 -25.61
C HIS A 219 -12.81 -4.04 -26.58
N ASN A 220 -11.79 -4.85 -26.88
CA ASN A 220 -10.67 -4.51 -27.78
C ASN A 220 -9.90 -3.25 -27.40
N SER A 221 -9.95 -2.83 -26.12
CA SER A 221 -9.16 -1.73 -25.61
C SER A 221 -7.91 -2.23 -24.86
N LYS A 222 -6.94 -1.31 -24.65
CA LYS A 222 -5.76 -1.56 -23.81
C LYS A 222 -6.03 -1.26 -22.32
N LEU A 223 -7.26 -0.87 -21.98
CA LEU A 223 -7.68 -0.58 -20.60
C LEU A 223 -7.77 -1.89 -19.82
N ILE A 224 -7.25 -1.88 -18.61
CA ILE A 224 -7.24 -3.05 -17.75
C ILE A 224 -8.45 -3.01 -16.83
N VAL A 225 -9.28 -4.04 -16.93
CA VAL A 225 -10.53 -4.16 -16.17
C VAL A 225 -10.23 -4.59 -14.73
N ILE A 226 -10.77 -3.86 -13.78
CA ILE A 226 -10.76 -4.17 -12.35
C ILE A 226 -12.18 -4.13 -11.78
N GLY A 227 -12.33 -4.11 -10.46
CA GLY A 227 -13.62 -3.95 -9.77
C GLY A 227 -14.61 -5.09 -10.04
N LYS A 228 -15.91 -4.77 -10.01
CA LYS A 228 -17.01 -5.74 -10.06
C LYS A 228 -16.98 -6.62 -11.32
N TYR A 229 -16.62 -6.07 -12.49
CA TYR A 229 -16.57 -6.87 -13.72
C TYR A 229 -15.39 -7.86 -13.73
N ALA A 230 -14.25 -7.46 -13.22
CA ALA A 230 -13.11 -8.38 -13.06
C ALA A 230 -13.40 -9.41 -11.97
N TYR A 231 -14.00 -9.03 -10.84
CA TYR A 231 -14.47 -9.97 -9.84
C TYR A 231 -15.37 -11.05 -10.47
N ASN A 232 -16.36 -10.67 -11.26
CA ASN A 232 -17.23 -11.62 -11.98
C ASN A 232 -16.47 -12.56 -12.94
N TYR A 233 -15.37 -12.08 -13.54
CA TYR A 233 -14.51 -12.94 -14.36
C TYR A 233 -13.90 -14.08 -13.55
N TYR A 234 -13.42 -13.80 -12.35
CA TYR A 234 -12.78 -14.79 -11.47
C TYR A 234 -13.83 -15.74 -10.83
N ILE A 235 -14.93 -15.19 -10.34
CA ILE A 235 -15.99 -16.00 -9.70
C ILE A 235 -16.62 -17.01 -10.67
N GLN A 236 -16.75 -16.64 -11.95
CA GLN A 236 -17.24 -17.57 -12.98
C GLN A 236 -16.32 -18.79 -13.22
N LYS A 237 -15.05 -18.74 -12.82
CA LYS A 237 -14.13 -19.89 -12.96
C LYS A 237 -14.51 -21.05 -12.05
N VAL A 238 -15.25 -20.77 -11.00
CA VAL A 238 -15.77 -21.77 -10.04
C VAL A 238 -17.28 -21.94 -10.12
N ASN A 239 -17.92 -21.44 -11.19
CA ASN A 239 -19.37 -21.49 -11.43
C ASN A 239 -20.22 -20.81 -10.33
N GLU A 240 -19.64 -19.89 -9.58
CA GLU A 240 -20.36 -19.09 -8.60
C GLU A 240 -21.19 -17.98 -9.29
N LYS A 241 -22.24 -17.53 -8.58
CA LYS A 241 -23.17 -16.51 -9.09
C LYS A 241 -22.48 -15.16 -9.23
N LYS A 242 -22.66 -14.54 -10.40
CA LYS A 242 -22.20 -13.16 -10.64
C LYS A 242 -23.00 -12.17 -9.83
N ILE A 243 -22.36 -11.05 -9.54
CA ILE A 243 -23.03 -9.86 -9.02
C ILE A 243 -23.41 -8.92 -10.17
N ASP A 244 -24.40 -8.08 -9.94
CA ASP A 244 -24.76 -7.03 -10.89
C ASP A 244 -23.64 -6.00 -11.04
N ILE A 245 -23.55 -5.37 -12.21
CA ILE A 245 -22.57 -4.35 -12.52
C ILE A 245 -23.31 -3.03 -12.68
N ASP A 246 -23.09 -2.14 -11.76
CA ASP A 246 -23.64 -0.78 -11.75
C ASP A 246 -22.74 0.22 -12.48
N TYR A 247 -21.42 0.01 -12.45
CA TYR A 247 -20.40 0.77 -13.19
C TYR A 247 -19.17 -0.09 -13.44
N TYR A 248 -18.35 0.32 -14.40
CA TYR A 248 -17.07 -0.31 -14.67
C TYR A 248 -15.92 0.43 -13.99
N GLU A 249 -14.87 -0.31 -13.64
CA GLU A 249 -13.62 0.22 -13.12
C GLU A 249 -12.47 -0.25 -14.00
N LEU A 250 -11.66 0.70 -14.46
CA LEU A 250 -10.58 0.47 -15.41
C LEU A 250 -9.30 1.16 -14.96
N ILE A 251 -8.15 0.58 -15.33
CA ILE A 251 -6.85 1.22 -15.19
C ILE A 251 -6.35 1.60 -16.59
N SER A 252 -5.81 2.81 -16.70
CA SER A 252 -5.17 3.33 -17.91
C SER A 252 -3.70 3.60 -17.65
N THR A 253 -2.83 3.13 -18.55
CA THR A 253 -1.40 3.46 -18.61
C THR A 253 -1.12 4.70 -19.47
N ASN A 254 -2.16 5.26 -20.12
CA ASN A 254 -2.11 6.55 -20.85
C ASN A 254 -3.32 7.40 -20.45
N TYR A 255 -3.40 7.72 -19.16
CA TYR A 255 -4.57 8.31 -18.53
C TYR A 255 -5.10 9.58 -19.20
N THR A 256 -4.20 10.48 -19.60
CA THR A 256 -4.60 11.79 -20.16
C THR A 256 -5.34 11.64 -21.49
N ASP A 257 -4.83 10.80 -22.39
CA ASP A 257 -5.44 10.61 -23.70
C ASP A 257 -6.65 9.69 -23.63
N ASP A 258 -6.57 8.63 -22.81
CA ASP A 258 -7.68 7.71 -22.65
C ASP A 258 -8.91 8.41 -22.05
N THR A 259 -8.73 9.27 -21.04
CA THR A 259 -9.86 10.00 -20.46
C THR A 259 -10.51 10.97 -21.45
N LYS A 260 -9.72 11.67 -22.28
CA LYS A 260 -10.25 12.54 -23.35
C LYS A 260 -11.03 11.73 -24.39
N ASN A 261 -10.45 10.60 -24.83
CA ASN A 261 -11.07 9.74 -25.85
C ASN A 261 -12.37 9.10 -25.33
N ILE A 262 -12.39 8.68 -24.06
CA ILE A 262 -13.58 8.09 -23.45
C ILE A 262 -14.69 9.13 -23.32
N ASN A 263 -14.39 10.36 -22.92
CA ASN A 263 -15.40 11.41 -22.85
C ASN A 263 -16.10 11.58 -24.21
N LYS A 264 -15.32 11.75 -25.30
CA LYS A 264 -15.86 11.85 -26.68
C LYS A 264 -16.69 10.62 -27.08
N LYS A 265 -16.24 9.42 -26.71
CA LYS A 265 -16.98 8.19 -26.99
C LYS A 265 -18.31 8.12 -26.23
N LEU A 266 -18.34 8.50 -24.96
CA LEU A 266 -19.55 8.51 -24.14
C LEU A 266 -20.58 9.51 -24.71
N GLU A 267 -20.17 10.71 -25.04
CA GLU A 267 -21.04 11.73 -25.68
C GLU A 267 -21.63 11.20 -26.99
N LYS A 268 -20.85 10.52 -27.82
CA LYS A 268 -21.33 9.89 -29.06
C LYS A 268 -22.26 8.70 -28.83
N LEU A 269 -22.03 7.88 -27.81
CA LEU A 269 -22.85 6.70 -27.50
C LEU A 269 -24.20 7.05 -26.88
N PHE A 270 -24.27 8.18 -26.19
CA PHE A 270 -25.43 8.63 -25.44
C PHE A 270 -25.81 10.08 -25.78
N PRO A 271 -26.19 10.34 -27.05
CA PRO A 271 -26.44 11.72 -27.52
C PRO A 271 -27.64 12.40 -26.84
N ASN A 272 -28.55 11.62 -26.29
CA ASN A 272 -29.77 12.10 -25.61
C ASN A 272 -29.63 12.18 -24.09
N ASN A 273 -28.47 11.76 -23.53
CA ASN A 273 -28.22 11.75 -22.10
C ASN A 273 -27.19 12.82 -21.74
N LYS A 274 -27.30 13.36 -20.53
CA LYS A 274 -26.31 14.30 -20.00
C LYS A 274 -25.07 13.53 -19.52
N ILE A 275 -23.98 13.61 -20.29
CA ILE A 275 -22.68 13.07 -19.88
C ILE A 275 -21.94 14.12 -19.06
N SER A 276 -21.43 13.72 -17.90
CA SER A 276 -20.58 14.55 -17.06
C SER A 276 -19.47 13.72 -16.44
N TYR A 277 -18.42 14.37 -15.97
CA TYR A 277 -17.32 13.70 -15.31
C TYR A 277 -16.80 14.52 -14.13
N LYS A 278 -16.20 13.80 -13.17
CA LYS A 278 -15.47 14.38 -12.03
C LYS A 278 -14.08 13.81 -12.00
N LYS A 279 -13.09 14.67 -11.78
CA LYS A 279 -11.69 14.28 -11.61
C LYS A 279 -11.32 14.37 -10.15
N TYR A 280 -10.53 13.40 -9.70
CA TYR A 280 -10.07 13.33 -8.32
C TYR A 280 -8.55 13.24 -8.31
N TYR A 281 -7.94 13.90 -7.33
CA TYR A 281 -6.53 13.73 -7.00
C TYR A 281 -6.24 12.33 -6.48
N PRO A 282 -4.98 11.89 -6.47
CA PRO A 282 -4.59 10.68 -5.78
C PRO A 282 -5.13 10.65 -4.34
N PHE A 283 -5.62 9.52 -3.91
CA PHE A 283 -6.15 9.33 -2.56
C PHE A 283 -5.17 8.49 -1.76
N PHE A 284 -4.29 9.16 -1.02
CA PHE A 284 -3.18 8.53 -0.31
C PHE A 284 -2.42 7.60 -1.29
N GLU A 285 -1.98 6.46 -0.80
CA GLU A 285 -1.35 5.42 -1.62
C GLU A 285 -2.35 4.40 -2.18
N PHE A 286 -3.66 4.59 -1.94
CA PHE A 286 -4.70 3.65 -2.38
C PHE A 286 -4.99 3.76 -3.86
N PHE A 287 -5.11 4.98 -4.36
CA PHE A 287 -5.44 5.25 -5.75
C PHE A 287 -4.62 6.41 -6.28
N ASP A 288 -4.16 6.27 -7.52
CA ASP A 288 -3.73 7.40 -8.33
C ASP A 288 -4.92 8.31 -8.68
N LYS A 289 -4.65 9.41 -9.40
CA LYS A 289 -5.72 10.24 -9.94
C LYS A 289 -6.74 9.41 -10.69
N ARG A 290 -8.01 9.76 -10.55
CA ARG A 290 -9.10 9.05 -11.22
C ARG A 290 -10.10 10.01 -11.83
N THR A 291 -10.80 9.54 -12.85
CA THR A 291 -11.97 10.21 -13.44
C THR A 291 -13.17 9.29 -13.30
N GLU A 292 -14.26 9.85 -12.81
CA GLU A 292 -15.57 9.20 -12.72
C GLU A 292 -16.51 9.82 -13.74
N TYR A 293 -17.16 8.99 -14.57
CA TYR A 293 -18.09 9.41 -15.60
C TYR A 293 -19.51 9.06 -15.22
N TYR A 294 -20.41 10.00 -15.48
CA TYR A 294 -21.82 9.92 -15.13
C TYR A 294 -22.67 10.09 -16.39
N CYS A 295 -23.73 9.27 -16.48
CA CYS A 295 -24.80 9.38 -17.46
C CYS A 295 -26.07 9.73 -16.67
N ASP A 296 -26.66 10.91 -16.90
CA ASP A 296 -27.80 11.43 -16.14
C ASP A 296 -27.61 11.37 -14.61
N ASN A 297 -26.43 11.79 -14.16
CA ASN A 297 -25.98 11.75 -12.77
C ASN A 297 -25.78 10.34 -12.15
N ILE A 298 -25.93 9.28 -12.93
CA ILE A 298 -25.64 7.92 -12.50
C ILE A 298 -24.19 7.59 -12.86
N LEU A 299 -23.39 7.14 -11.90
CA LEU A 299 -22.02 6.69 -12.13
C LEU A 299 -22.03 5.45 -13.02
N VAL A 300 -21.29 5.48 -14.12
CA VAL A 300 -21.23 4.39 -15.11
C VAL A 300 -19.83 3.86 -15.37
N LEU A 301 -18.79 4.67 -15.09
CA LEU A 301 -17.41 4.31 -15.37
C LEU A 301 -16.45 5.07 -14.45
N LYS A 302 -15.45 4.36 -13.89
CA LYS A 302 -14.29 4.92 -13.20
C LYS A 302 -13.02 4.54 -13.94
N ILE A 303 -12.11 5.49 -14.11
CA ILE A 303 -10.79 5.25 -14.68
C ILE A 303 -9.73 5.75 -13.73
N TYR A 304 -8.84 4.86 -13.36
CA TYR A 304 -7.67 5.14 -12.55
C TYR A 304 -6.46 5.35 -13.47
N GLY A 305 -5.70 6.40 -13.22
CA GLY A 305 -4.40 6.60 -13.85
C GLY A 305 -3.38 5.65 -13.25
N ASN A 306 -2.49 5.15 -14.09
CA ASN A 306 -1.30 4.43 -13.64
C ASN A 306 -0.20 4.58 -14.70
N ASN A 307 0.28 5.80 -14.87
CA ASN A 307 1.30 6.11 -15.88
C ASN A 307 2.69 5.62 -15.47
N ASP A 308 2.89 5.39 -14.17
CA ASP A 308 4.20 5.20 -13.56
C ASP A 308 4.47 3.76 -13.13
N ARG A 309 3.62 2.82 -13.53
CA ARG A 309 3.78 1.40 -13.16
C ARG A 309 3.45 0.49 -14.32
N CYS A 310 4.11 -0.65 -14.33
CA CYS A 310 3.77 -1.75 -15.21
C CYS A 310 2.65 -2.58 -14.60
N ILE A 311 1.52 -2.71 -15.31
CA ILE A 311 0.31 -3.34 -14.79
C ILE A 311 0.21 -4.79 -15.22
N VAL A 312 0.23 -5.69 -14.24
CA VAL A 312 0.06 -7.14 -14.43
C VAL A 312 -1.40 -7.48 -14.76
N HIS A 313 -1.60 -8.30 -15.80
CA HIS A 313 -2.95 -8.58 -16.30
C HIS A 313 -3.05 -9.97 -16.95
N HIS A 314 -4.30 -10.44 -17.09
CA HIS A 314 -4.67 -11.59 -17.92
C HIS A 314 -5.45 -11.14 -19.15
N GLU A 315 -5.09 -11.68 -20.30
CA GLU A 315 -5.85 -11.48 -21.52
C GLU A 315 -6.95 -12.53 -21.65
N SER A 316 -8.19 -12.10 -21.87
CA SER A 316 -9.31 -12.98 -22.20
C SER A 316 -9.74 -12.80 -23.64
N THR A 317 -9.27 -13.73 -24.51
CA THR A 317 -9.66 -13.74 -25.93
C THR A 317 -11.16 -13.89 -26.12
N LYS A 318 -11.82 -14.74 -25.33
CA LYS A 318 -13.27 -14.93 -25.36
C LYS A 318 -14.05 -13.65 -25.04
N LYS A 319 -13.59 -12.84 -24.08
CA LYS A 319 -14.22 -11.58 -23.68
C LYS A 319 -13.61 -10.36 -24.35
N LYS A 320 -12.54 -10.53 -25.13
CA LYS A 320 -11.80 -9.44 -25.78
C LYS A 320 -11.42 -8.31 -24.84
N CYS A 321 -11.01 -8.66 -23.60
CA CYS A 321 -10.69 -7.70 -22.53
C CYS A 321 -9.39 -8.10 -21.85
N LEU A 322 -8.70 -7.12 -21.30
CA LEU A 322 -7.60 -7.30 -20.37
C LEU A 322 -8.16 -7.20 -18.94
N PHE A 323 -8.04 -8.25 -18.16
CA PHE A 323 -8.43 -8.25 -16.75
C PHE A 323 -7.17 -8.10 -15.89
N GLY A 324 -7.21 -7.30 -14.85
CA GLY A 324 -6.15 -7.27 -13.86
C GLY A 324 -5.83 -8.69 -13.35
N SER A 325 -4.57 -8.95 -13.01
CA SER A 325 -4.21 -10.21 -12.34
C SER A 325 -4.99 -10.37 -11.03
N TYR A 326 -5.06 -11.60 -10.51
CA TYR A 326 -5.72 -11.86 -9.23
C TYR A 326 -5.22 -10.91 -8.12
N GLN A 327 -3.91 -10.79 -7.95
CA GLN A 327 -3.30 -9.93 -6.93
C GLN A 327 -3.62 -8.45 -7.15
N LEU A 328 -3.67 -7.98 -8.40
CA LEU A 328 -4.06 -6.62 -8.72
C LEU A 328 -5.52 -6.34 -8.38
N ILE A 329 -6.43 -7.26 -8.71
CA ILE A 329 -7.84 -7.13 -8.33
C ILE A 329 -7.96 -7.09 -6.80
N TYR A 330 -7.24 -7.97 -6.11
CA TYR A 330 -7.24 -8.03 -4.66
C TYR A 330 -6.75 -6.71 -4.04
N LEU A 331 -5.68 -6.12 -4.57
CA LEU A 331 -5.19 -4.80 -4.17
C LEU A 331 -6.27 -3.71 -4.29
N TYR A 332 -6.94 -3.64 -5.44
CA TYR A 332 -7.98 -2.62 -5.65
C TYR A 332 -9.23 -2.85 -4.80
N LEU A 333 -9.58 -4.09 -4.52
CA LEU A 333 -10.66 -4.41 -3.58
C LEU A 333 -10.32 -3.98 -2.15
N LEU A 334 -9.09 -4.23 -1.67
CA LEU A 334 -8.59 -3.76 -0.38
C LEU A 334 -8.58 -2.23 -0.30
N SER A 335 -8.10 -1.57 -1.34
CA SER A 335 -8.04 -0.11 -1.41
C SER A 335 -9.44 0.51 -1.39
N ASN A 336 -10.38 -0.04 -2.17
CA ASN A 336 -11.78 0.40 -2.16
C ASN A 336 -12.46 0.14 -0.82
N TYR A 337 -12.24 -1.01 -0.19
CA TYR A 337 -12.74 -1.29 1.15
C TYR A 337 -12.34 -0.19 2.15
N ASN A 338 -11.03 0.09 2.25
CA ASN A 338 -10.54 1.14 3.15
C ASN A 338 -11.03 2.54 2.75
N TYR A 339 -11.12 2.85 1.45
CA TYR A 339 -11.67 4.10 0.94
C TYR A 339 -13.12 4.32 1.41
N HIS A 340 -13.95 3.30 1.33
CA HIS A 340 -15.37 3.40 1.73
C HIS A 340 -15.53 3.49 3.26
N ILE A 341 -14.70 2.80 4.04
CA ILE A 341 -14.62 2.98 5.50
C ILE A 341 -14.30 4.44 5.85
N ILE A 342 -13.26 5.01 5.26
CA ILE A 342 -12.83 6.39 5.52
C ILE A 342 -13.92 7.38 5.12
N ASN A 343 -14.67 7.11 4.06
CA ASN A 343 -15.75 7.97 3.58
C ASN A 343 -17.12 7.62 4.18
N LYS A 344 -17.19 6.69 5.14
CA LYS A 344 -18.43 6.28 5.85
C LYS A 344 -19.53 5.76 4.92
N ASN A 345 -19.15 5.05 3.87
CA ASN A 345 -20.10 4.41 2.94
C ASN A 345 -20.24 2.93 3.28
N THR A 346 -21.10 2.62 4.26
CA THR A 346 -21.24 1.30 4.87
C THR A 346 -21.83 0.24 3.94
N SER A 347 -22.56 0.61 2.88
CA SER A 347 -23.07 -0.37 1.90
C SER A 347 -21.97 -0.84 0.96
N GLU A 348 -21.10 0.09 0.51
CA GLU A 348 -20.01 -0.26 -0.40
C GLU A 348 -18.86 -0.96 0.31
N ASP A 349 -18.52 -0.60 1.57
CA ASP A 349 -17.47 -1.29 2.31
C ASP A 349 -17.80 -2.77 2.50
N ASN A 350 -19.05 -3.10 2.84
CA ASN A 350 -19.49 -4.49 2.93
C ASN A 350 -19.41 -5.22 1.58
N ASN A 351 -19.78 -4.56 0.47
CA ASN A 351 -19.67 -5.15 -0.86
C ASN A 351 -18.22 -5.52 -1.19
N TYR A 352 -17.25 -4.63 -0.90
CA TYR A 352 -15.84 -4.90 -1.14
C TYR A 352 -15.27 -5.96 -0.21
N LEU A 353 -15.71 -6.03 1.04
CA LEU A 353 -15.30 -7.08 1.98
C LEU A 353 -15.82 -8.45 1.53
N LEU A 354 -17.06 -8.52 1.08
CA LEU A 354 -17.63 -9.74 0.48
C LEU A 354 -16.87 -10.19 -0.77
N MET A 355 -16.52 -9.23 -1.66
CA MET A 355 -15.73 -9.55 -2.85
C MET A 355 -14.35 -10.10 -2.48
N LEU A 356 -13.67 -9.51 -1.50
CA LEU A 356 -12.37 -9.99 -1.01
C LEU A 356 -12.45 -11.42 -0.46
N TYR A 357 -13.44 -11.69 0.37
CA TYR A 357 -13.64 -13.01 0.94
C TYR A 357 -13.97 -14.06 -0.14
N ASN A 358 -14.93 -13.75 -1.00
CA ASN A 358 -15.40 -14.68 -2.03
C ASN A 358 -14.35 -14.96 -3.11
N ILE A 359 -13.57 -13.95 -3.56
CA ILE A 359 -12.54 -14.16 -4.58
C ILE A 359 -11.39 -15.01 -4.05
N ASN A 360 -11.07 -14.89 -2.75
CA ASN A 360 -10.08 -15.75 -2.12
C ASN A 360 -10.56 -17.19 -2.00
N LYS A 361 -11.83 -17.39 -1.60
CA LYS A 361 -12.49 -18.69 -1.58
C LYS A 361 -12.52 -19.33 -2.98
N ALA A 362 -12.87 -18.53 -3.99
CA ALA A 362 -12.89 -18.98 -5.38
C ALA A 362 -11.50 -19.41 -5.88
N LYS A 363 -10.43 -18.67 -5.54
CA LYS A 363 -9.06 -19.06 -5.85
C LYS A 363 -8.74 -20.44 -5.29
N ASN A 364 -8.95 -20.64 -4.00
CA ASN A 364 -8.62 -21.90 -3.34
C ASN A 364 -9.43 -23.06 -3.94
N SER A 365 -10.74 -22.90 -4.08
CA SER A 365 -11.61 -23.89 -4.69
C SER A 365 -11.20 -24.25 -6.14
N TYR A 366 -10.79 -23.27 -6.93
CA TYR A 366 -10.31 -23.50 -8.29
C TYR A 366 -9.01 -24.31 -8.30
N LEU A 367 -8.04 -23.90 -7.51
CA LEU A 367 -6.71 -24.55 -7.46
C LEU A 367 -6.84 -26.01 -6.97
N ASP A 368 -7.61 -26.24 -5.91
CA ASP A 368 -7.87 -27.57 -5.36
C ASP A 368 -8.56 -28.47 -6.41
N LYS A 369 -9.62 -27.98 -7.04
CA LYS A 369 -10.39 -28.74 -8.05
C LYS A 369 -9.55 -29.15 -9.25
N HIS A 370 -8.57 -28.33 -9.64
CA HIS A 370 -7.75 -28.57 -10.82
C HIS A 370 -6.37 -29.13 -10.50
N ASN A 371 -6.09 -29.43 -9.24
CA ASN A 371 -4.77 -29.85 -8.75
C ASN A 371 -3.65 -28.91 -9.24
N LYS A 372 -3.83 -27.61 -9.00
CA LYS A 372 -2.93 -26.53 -9.40
C LYS A 372 -2.46 -25.73 -8.18
N ASN A 373 -1.33 -25.05 -8.33
CA ASN A 373 -0.84 -24.10 -7.35
C ASN A 373 -0.86 -22.65 -7.90
N VAL A 374 -0.56 -21.68 -7.06
CA VAL A 374 -0.60 -20.25 -7.42
C VAL A 374 0.46 -19.82 -8.43
N LEU A 375 1.49 -20.63 -8.69
CA LEU A 375 2.53 -20.36 -9.68
C LEU A 375 2.23 -21.00 -11.03
N ASP A 376 1.20 -21.87 -11.10
CA ASP A 376 0.75 -22.48 -12.36
C ASP A 376 0.05 -21.44 -13.22
N LYS A 377 0.20 -21.57 -14.54
CA LYS A 377 -0.45 -20.71 -15.53
C LYS A 377 -1.97 -20.93 -15.55
N THR A 378 -2.67 -20.27 -14.65
CA THR A 378 -4.12 -20.31 -14.45
C THR A 378 -4.67 -18.88 -14.37
N PRO A 379 -5.99 -18.69 -14.34
CA PRO A 379 -6.56 -17.36 -14.02
C PRO A 379 -6.13 -16.81 -12.65
N PHE A 380 -5.78 -17.70 -11.70
CA PHE A 380 -5.35 -17.35 -10.36
C PHE A 380 -3.82 -17.38 -10.18
N GLU A 381 -3.06 -17.34 -11.29
CA GLU A 381 -1.61 -17.21 -11.26
C GLU A 381 -1.20 -15.94 -10.50
N GLU A 382 -0.26 -16.08 -9.58
CA GLU A 382 0.30 -14.97 -8.79
C GLU A 382 1.75 -14.67 -9.21
N PHE A 383 2.26 -13.52 -8.83
CA PHE A 383 3.61 -13.04 -9.14
C PHE A 383 3.92 -12.96 -10.64
N ILE A 384 2.92 -12.60 -11.44
CA ILE A 384 3.06 -12.41 -12.88
C ILE A 384 4.03 -11.25 -13.14
N ILE A 385 5.02 -11.48 -14.01
CA ILE A 385 6.02 -10.46 -14.39
C ILE A 385 5.60 -9.71 -15.66
N LYS A 386 4.86 -10.39 -16.57
CA LYS A 386 4.39 -9.76 -17.81
C LYS A 386 3.34 -8.71 -17.53
N CYS A 387 3.59 -7.49 -18.00
CA CYS A 387 2.77 -6.34 -17.69
C CYS A 387 2.63 -5.38 -18.89
N ILE A 388 1.70 -4.42 -18.80
CA ILE A 388 1.52 -3.31 -19.73
C ILE A 388 1.87 -2.00 -19.01
N GLY A 389 2.54 -1.09 -19.71
CA GLY A 389 3.01 0.19 -19.20
C GLY A 389 4.52 0.23 -19.08
N MET A 390 5.04 1.37 -18.67
CA MET A 390 6.48 1.53 -18.43
C MET A 390 6.78 1.30 -16.96
N PRO A 391 7.77 0.46 -16.63
CA PRO A 391 8.21 0.34 -15.25
C PRO A 391 8.81 1.68 -14.79
N HIS A 392 8.31 2.17 -13.69
CA HIS A 392 8.79 3.39 -13.05
C HIS A 392 9.36 3.02 -11.67
N ASP A 393 10.63 3.36 -11.45
CA ASP A 393 11.24 3.24 -10.14
C ASP A 393 11.11 4.57 -9.39
N PRO A 394 10.18 4.68 -8.43
CA PRO A 394 9.94 5.93 -7.70
C PRO A 394 11.15 6.34 -6.87
N VAL A 395 11.94 5.39 -6.37
CA VAL A 395 13.16 5.67 -5.60
C VAL A 395 14.24 6.29 -6.49
N ARG A 396 14.42 5.72 -7.69
CA ARG A 396 15.37 6.27 -8.68
C ARG A 396 14.93 7.66 -9.13
N ALA A 397 13.66 7.86 -9.42
CA ALA A 397 13.10 9.16 -9.83
C ALA A 397 13.30 10.22 -8.74
N ALA A 398 12.98 9.90 -7.48
CA ALA A 398 13.18 10.78 -6.34
C ALA A 398 14.67 11.15 -6.15
N ARG A 399 15.58 10.18 -6.27
CA ARG A 399 17.03 10.41 -6.20
C ARG A 399 17.53 11.35 -7.31
N LEU A 400 17.02 11.16 -8.53
CA LEU A 400 17.39 12.02 -9.67
C LEU A 400 16.89 13.45 -9.46
N ASP A 401 15.66 13.63 -8.97
CA ASP A 401 15.09 14.95 -8.65
C ASP A 401 15.88 15.63 -7.53
N MET A 402 16.21 14.92 -6.45
CA MET A 402 17.05 15.42 -5.37
C MET A 402 18.42 15.87 -5.88
N THR A 403 19.06 15.06 -6.74
CA THR A 403 20.36 15.37 -7.33
C THR A 403 20.27 16.62 -8.21
N ALA A 404 19.21 16.74 -9.01
CA ALA A 404 18.97 17.91 -9.86
C ALA A 404 18.76 19.19 -9.04
N LYS A 405 17.99 19.12 -7.95
CA LYS A 405 17.79 20.23 -7.02
C LYS A 405 19.10 20.64 -6.33
N TYR A 406 19.87 19.65 -5.87
CA TYR A 406 21.16 19.89 -5.23
C TYR A 406 22.16 20.59 -6.17
N LYS A 407 22.26 20.15 -7.43
CA LYS A 407 23.09 20.81 -8.46
C LYS A 407 22.70 22.27 -8.72
N LYS A 408 21.45 22.65 -8.47
CA LYS A 408 20.94 24.02 -8.58
C LYS A 408 21.12 24.83 -7.30
N GLY A 409 21.86 24.31 -6.30
CA GLY A 409 22.05 24.98 -5.00
C GLY A 409 20.79 24.99 -4.12
N LEU A 410 19.72 24.28 -4.53
CA LEU A 410 18.52 24.14 -3.73
C LEU A 410 18.75 23.04 -2.69
N ARG A 411 18.44 23.32 -1.43
CA ARG A 411 18.40 22.26 -0.40
C ARG A 411 17.14 21.42 -0.62
N PRO A 412 17.26 20.18 -1.10
CA PRO A 412 16.08 19.41 -1.51
C PRO A 412 15.25 18.90 -0.34
N ASN A 413 15.82 18.87 0.88
CA ASN A 413 15.19 18.24 2.04
C ASN A 413 15.32 19.10 3.29
N PHE A 414 14.29 19.03 4.11
CA PHE A 414 14.30 19.57 5.46
C PHE A 414 15.39 18.88 6.31
N LYS A 415 16.17 19.68 7.03
CA LYS A 415 17.12 19.21 8.03
C LYS A 415 16.94 20.01 9.30
N TYR A 416 17.03 19.32 10.43
CA TYR A 416 16.96 19.93 11.74
C TYR A 416 17.90 19.22 12.72
N GLU A 417 18.56 20.00 13.57
CA GLU A 417 19.33 19.52 14.71
C GLU A 417 18.94 20.36 15.92
N PRO A 418 18.57 19.72 17.04
CA PRO A 418 18.20 20.44 18.26
C PRO A 418 19.35 21.29 18.77
N SER A 419 19.22 22.62 18.71
CA SER A 419 20.22 23.59 19.15
C SER A 419 19.82 24.31 20.45
N GLY A 420 18.62 24.04 20.96
CA GLY A 420 18.02 24.79 22.05
C GLY A 420 17.40 26.13 21.63
N ASN A 421 17.60 26.57 20.39
CA ASN A 421 16.98 27.77 19.86
C ASN A 421 15.69 27.44 19.12
N PRO A 422 14.62 28.22 19.33
CA PRO A 422 13.38 28.04 18.59
C PRO A 422 13.58 28.24 17.09
N ILE A 423 12.99 27.37 16.28
CA ILE A 423 12.96 27.52 14.82
C ILE A 423 11.55 27.80 14.35
N LYS A 424 11.41 28.53 13.24
CA LYS A 424 10.14 28.59 12.52
C LYS A 424 9.93 27.27 11.79
N ILE A 425 9.00 26.45 12.27
CA ILE A 425 8.66 25.19 11.64
C ILE A 425 7.96 25.46 10.31
N PRO A 426 8.48 24.95 9.17
CA PRO A 426 7.81 25.10 7.88
C PRO A 426 6.47 24.34 7.88
N GLU A 427 5.45 24.95 7.29
CA GLU A 427 4.21 24.23 7.02
C GLU A 427 4.45 23.14 5.96
N PHE A 428 4.01 21.92 6.26
CA PHE A 428 4.07 20.84 5.28
C PHE A 428 2.93 21.01 4.25
N LYS A 429 3.31 21.10 2.97
CA LYS A 429 2.37 21.11 1.85
C LYS A 429 2.67 19.93 0.94
N PHE A 430 1.75 18.99 0.90
CA PHE A 430 1.86 17.84 0.02
C PHE A 430 1.52 18.26 -1.41
N SER A 431 2.39 17.97 -2.37
CA SER A 431 2.25 18.42 -3.76
C SER A 431 1.05 17.78 -4.47
N ASN A 432 0.67 16.57 -4.02
CA ASN A 432 -0.49 15.84 -4.53
C ASN A 432 -1.47 15.66 -3.37
N SER A 433 -2.33 16.66 -3.13
CA SER A 433 -3.27 16.60 -2.02
C SER A 433 -4.05 15.30 -2.02
N SER A 434 -3.79 14.48 -1.01
CA SER A 434 -4.57 13.31 -0.71
C SER A 434 -5.84 13.75 0.01
N GLY A 435 -6.93 13.57 -0.58
CA GLY A 435 -8.23 13.88 -0.01
C GLY A 435 -9.25 13.92 -1.13
N ASN A 436 -10.50 13.88 -0.82
CA ASN A 436 -11.60 13.90 -1.79
C ASN A 436 -11.71 15.24 -2.55
N GLN A 437 -10.60 15.88 -2.88
CA GLN A 437 -10.64 17.11 -3.65
C GLN A 437 -10.91 16.78 -5.12
N ILE A 438 -12.00 17.34 -5.62
CA ILE A 438 -12.36 17.32 -7.03
C ILE A 438 -11.50 18.39 -7.73
N ILE A 439 -10.84 18.01 -8.83
CA ILE A 439 -10.13 18.95 -9.69
C ILE A 439 -11.14 19.66 -10.56
#